data_2245be17989aeca710854cba3d8de2f0
#
_entry.id   2245be17989aeca710854cba3d8de2f0
#
_cell.length_a   1.000
_cell.length_b   1.000
_cell.length_c   1.000
_cell.angle_alpha   90.00
_cell.angle_beta   90.00
_cell.angle_gamma   90.00
#
_symmetry.space_group_name_H-M   'P 1'
#
loop_
_entity.id
_entity.type
_entity.pdbx_description
1 polymer ?
#
loop_
_entity_poly.entity_id
_entity_poly.type
_entity_poly.pdbx_seq_one_letter_code
_entity_poly.pdbx_strand_id
1 'polypeptide(L)'
;INADPALWLKNFVKIDCNGELVPFVVNPEQKDFLDNMDRYCCILKSRQIGFSTLSLGLMLYYAFQIPNSNYLMLAQSEDATQNLFTRLKLMYESIHDKYRIGFRKNNEMELLLENNSRIAVKTASKMKAESAGRSYSLTMIHLSEFAFYDEKFQEKGLLALENALIKNENARIIIESTANGLNYFYYLFKDAIAGNSKYKAFFYNWLGEGAKKQFKYEYELAKNWYKKGSLIKHLYDDEMNDTEKKLYALGATKVQLMWRRWKLQDISEEQFRQEYPATWQEAFVSTQESVFNQKQISDRLLYIPEALKANEIKDLPDILYPY
;
A
#
# COMPACT_ATOMS: atom_id res chain seq x y z
N ILE A 1 -22.08 15.97 1.03
CA ILE A 1 -20.92 15.71 1.92
C ILE A 1 -20.95 14.26 2.38
N ASN A 2 -22.08 13.72 2.83
CA ASN A 2 -22.17 12.33 3.32
C ASN A 2 -22.05 11.26 2.21
N ALA A 3 -22.25 11.62 0.95
CA ALA A 3 -22.15 10.68 -0.18
C ALA A 3 -20.72 10.57 -0.77
N ASP A 4 -19.82 11.50 -0.46
CA ASP A 4 -18.43 11.51 -0.95
C ASP A 4 -17.45 11.35 0.22
N PRO A 5 -16.72 10.20 0.29
CA PRO A 5 -15.74 9.96 1.34
C PRO A 5 -14.63 11.03 1.42
N ALA A 6 -14.14 11.51 0.27
CA ALA A 6 -13.06 12.51 0.25
C ALA A 6 -13.51 13.85 0.82
N LEU A 7 -14.73 14.29 0.49
CA LEU A 7 -15.32 15.50 1.06
C LEU A 7 -15.62 15.34 2.55
N TRP A 8 -16.11 14.17 2.97
CA TRP A 8 -16.37 13.91 4.38
C TRP A 8 -15.07 13.96 5.19
N LEU A 9 -14.02 13.25 4.73
CA LEU A 9 -12.71 13.24 5.38
C LEU A 9 -12.15 14.66 5.50
N LYS A 10 -12.18 15.43 4.42
CA LYS A 10 -11.68 16.82 4.41
C LYS A 10 -12.39 17.71 5.41
N ASN A 11 -13.70 17.57 5.57
CA ASN A 11 -14.50 18.50 6.37
C ASN A 11 -14.62 18.10 7.84
N PHE A 12 -14.50 16.80 8.17
CA PHE A 12 -14.77 16.32 9.52
C PHE A 12 -13.56 15.70 10.20
N VAL A 13 -12.56 15.23 9.46
CA VAL A 13 -11.44 14.48 10.02
C VAL A 13 -10.14 15.25 9.90
N LYS A 14 -9.34 15.22 10.97
CA LYS A 14 -7.95 15.69 10.94
C LYS A 14 -7.00 14.52 11.12
N ILE A 15 -5.82 14.66 10.54
CA ILE A 15 -4.71 13.73 10.66
C ILE A 15 -3.46 14.45 11.16
N ASP A 16 -2.59 13.70 11.82
CA ASP A 16 -1.25 14.20 12.13
C ASP A 16 -0.39 14.24 10.86
N CYS A 17 0.18 15.38 10.61
CA CYS A 17 1.16 15.61 9.55
C CYS A 17 2.36 16.32 10.18
N ASN A 18 3.42 15.58 10.49
CA ASN A 18 4.65 16.08 11.12
C ASN A 18 4.42 16.83 12.45
N GLY A 19 3.53 16.32 13.29
CA GLY A 19 3.19 16.91 14.59
C GLY A 19 2.10 17.98 14.55
N GLU A 20 1.56 18.28 13.37
CA GLU A 20 0.44 19.22 13.22
C GLU A 20 -0.85 18.50 12.82
N LEU A 21 -1.95 18.86 13.47
CA LEU A 21 -3.29 18.39 13.10
C LEU A 21 -3.85 19.18 11.93
N VAL A 22 -3.87 18.56 10.75
CA VAL A 22 -4.38 19.15 9.52
C VAL A 22 -5.64 18.44 9.02
N PRO A 23 -6.54 19.13 8.28
CA PRO A 23 -7.66 18.45 7.61
C PRO A 23 -7.19 17.31 6.74
N PHE A 24 -7.92 16.18 6.75
CA PHE A 24 -7.58 15.03 5.91
C PHE A 24 -7.97 15.30 4.45
N VAL A 25 -7.07 15.93 3.73
CA VAL A 25 -7.21 16.14 2.28
C VAL A 25 -6.53 14.98 1.57
N VAL A 26 -7.31 14.16 0.86
CA VAL A 26 -6.79 13.04 0.07
C VAL A 26 -5.85 13.55 -1.02
N ASN A 27 -4.76 12.81 -1.23
CA ASN A 27 -3.82 13.10 -2.32
C ASN A 27 -4.36 12.53 -3.66
N PRO A 28 -3.74 12.85 -4.82
CA PRO A 28 -4.23 12.39 -6.12
C PRO A 28 -4.32 10.88 -6.26
N GLU A 29 -3.34 10.11 -5.74
CA GLU A 29 -3.34 8.65 -5.78
C GLU A 29 -4.45 8.06 -4.90
N GLN A 30 -4.67 8.63 -3.73
CA GLN A 30 -5.79 8.27 -2.85
C GLN A 30 -7.14 8.60 -3.49
N LYS A 31 -7.23 9.73 -4.21
CA LYS A 31 -8.44 10.10 -4.95
C LYS A 31 -8.71 9.15 -6.10
N ASP A 32 -7.69 8.83 -6.89
CA ASP A 32 -7.79 7.82 -7.96
C ASP A 32 -8.28 6.48 -7.41
N PHE A 33 -7.73 6.03 -6.28
CA PHE A 33 -8.20 4.80 -5.62
C PHE A 33 -9.66 4.90 -5.20
N LEU A 34 -10.08 6.00 -4.56
CA LEU A 34 -11.47 6.19 -4.14
C LEU A 34 -12.45 6.16 -5.30
N ASP A 35 -12.08 6.76 -6.42
CA ASP A 35 -12.93 6.83 -7.62
C ASP A 35 -13.03 5.48 -8.36
N ASN A 36 -12.03 4.61 -8.18
CA ASN A 36 -11.89 3.37 -8.93
C ASN A 36 -11.95 2.11 -8.08
N MET A 37 -12.07 2.22 -6.74
CA MET A 37 -12.07 1.04 -5.86
C MET A 37 -13.26 0.12 -6.13
N ASP A 38 -13.01 -1.17 -5.96
CA ASP A 38 -13.99 -2.25 -6.13
C ASP A 38 -14.17 -3.02 -4.80
N ARG A 39 -14.94 -4.09 -4.84
CA ARG A 39 -15.14 -5.00 -3.71
C ARG A 39 -13.84 -5.64 -3.23
N TYR A 40 -12.98 -6.03 -4.14
CA TYR A 40 -11.69 -6.66 -3.88
C TYR A 40 -10.58 -5.80 -4.48
N CYS A 41 -9.75 -5.18 -3.63
CA CYS A 41 -8.67 -4.30 -4.06
C CYS A 41 -7.33 -4.83 -3.58
N CYS A 42 -6.34 -4.84 -4.49
CA CYS A 42 -4.95 -5.19 -4.22
C CYS A 42 -4.04 -4.03 -4.63
N ILE A 43 -3.38 -3.40 -3.66
CA ILE A 43 -2.59 -2.19 -3.85
C ILE A 43 -1.11 -2.49 -3.62
N LEU A 44 -0.32 -2.42 -4.67
CA LEU A 44 1.12 -2.31 -4.58
C LEU A 44 1.49 -0.83 -4.59
N LYS A 45 2.26 -0.40 -3.63
CA LYS A 45 2.54 1.02 -3.44
C LYS A 45 3.98 1.30 -3.05
N SER A 46 4.43 2.51 -3.34
CA SER A 46 5.60 3.08 -2.70
C SER A 46 5.35 3.32 -1.21
N ARG A 47 6.43 3.29 -0.43
CA ARG A 47 6.37 3.54 1.00
C ARG A 47 5.85 4.94 1.32
N GLN A 48 5.11 5.07 2.44
CA GLN A 48 4.66 6.33 3.06
C GLN A 48 3.72 7.21 2.23
N ILE A 49 3.03 6.71 1.24
CA ILE A 49 2.04 7.50 0.46
C ILE A 49 0.63 7.49 1.05
N GLY A 50 0.47 7.04 2.30
CA GLY A 50 -0.70 7.30 3.14
C GLY A 50 -1.91 6.39 2.95
N PHE A 51 -1.78 5.19 2.33
CA PHE A 51 -2.92 4.28 2.11
C PHE A 51 -3.47 3.66 3.39
N SER A 52 -2.63 3.31 4.38
CA SER A 52 -3.13 2.84 5.68
C SER A 52 -3.96 3.92 6.39
N THR A 53 -3.54 5.20 6.29
CA THR A 53 -4.28 6.35 6.81
C THR A 53 -5.62 6.52 6.09
N LEU A 54 -5.63 6.40 4.75
CA LEU A 54 -6.87 6.45 3.96
C LEU A 54 -7.84 5.36 4.38
N SER A 55 -7.37 4.13 4.53
CA SER A 55 -8.21 2.99 4.90
C SER A 55 -8.84 3.13 6.29
N LEU A 56 -8.10 3.69 7.27
CA LEU A 56 -8.68 4.06 8.58
C LEU A 56 -9.76 5.12 8.44
N GLY A 57 -9.51 6.16 7.64
CA GLY A 57 -10.49 7.20 7.36
C GLY A 57 -11.74 6.66 6.69
N LEU A 58 -11.59 5.73 5.73
CA LEU A 58 -12.72 5.06 5.08
C LEU A 58 -13.54 4.19 6.05
N MET A 59 -12.87 3.42 6.92
CA MET A 59 -13.56 2.65 7.95
C MET A 59 -14.37 3.56 8.87
N LEU A 60 -13.80 4.68 9.27
CA LEU A 60 -14.47 5.68 10.09
C LEU A 60 -15.67 6.29 9.35
N TYR A 61 -15.48 6.72 8.10
CA TYR A 61 -16.54 7.23 7.25
C TYR A 61 -17.70 6.24 7.15
N TYR A 62 -17.43 4.99 6.74
CA TYR A 62 -18.48 4.00 6.60
C TYR A 62 -19.15 3.62 7.94
N ALA A 63 -18.38 3.58 9.04
CA ALA A 63 -18.94 3.32 10.36
C ALA A 63 -19.94 4.42 10.81
N PHE A 64 -19.76 5.65 10.35
CA PHE A 64 -20.70 6.76 10.56
C PHE A 64 -21.91 6.69 9.64
N GLN A 65 -21.77 6.14 8.44
CA GLN A 65 -22.87 6.07 7.44
C GLN A 65 -23.73 4.80 7.58
N ILE A 66 -23.13 3.67 7.98
CA ILE A 66 -23.78 2.35 7.97
C ILE A 66 -23.84 1.82 9.40
N PRO A 67 -25.01 1.89 10.07
CA PRO A 67 -25.18 1.32 11.40
C PRO A 67 -25.01 -0.21 11.40
N ASN A 68 -24.68 -0.77 12.57
CA ASN A 68 -24.51 -2.22 12.77
C ASN A 68 -23.45 -2.88 11.87
N SER A 69 -22.45 -2.13 11.45
CA SER A 69 -21.39 -2.59 10.54
C SER A 69 -20.10 -2.93 11.30
N ASN A 70 -19.31 -3.86 10.75
CA ASN A 70 -18.07 -4.29 11.37
C ASN A 70 -16.88 -4.10 10.43
N TYR A 71 -15.83 -3.48 10.93
CA TYR A 71 -14.61 -3.16 10.22
C TYR A 71 -13.42 -3.79 10.93
N LEU A 72 -12.55 -4.45 10.16
CA LEU A 72 -11.36 -5.08 10.67
C LEU A 72 -10.13 -4.61 9.88
N MET A 73 -9.17 -4.04 10.59
CA MET A 73 -7.84 -3.79 10.06
C MET A 73 -6.86 -4.78 10.68
N LEU A 74 -6.02 -5.39 9.87
CA LEU A 74 -4.89 -6.19 10.31
C LEU A 74 -3.59 -5.48 10.01
N ALA A 75 -2.67 -5.52 10.98
CA ALA A 75 -1.30 -5.06 10.85
C ALA A 75 -0.34 -6.24 11.07
N GLN A 76 0.89 -6.13 10.57
CA GLN A 76 1.90 -7.18 10.66
C GLN A 76 2.42 -7.42 12.08
N SER A 77 2.56 -6.36 12.89
CA SER A 77 3.14 -6.39 14.24
C SER A 77 2.26 -5.67 15.26
N GLU A 78 2.55 -5.88 16.55
CA GLU A 78 1.84 -5.20 17.64
C GLU A 78 2.04 -3.69 17.61
N ASP A 79 3.28 -3.24 17.40
CA ASP A 79 3.60 -1.82 17.30
C ASP A 79 2.85 -1.16 16.15
N ALA A 80 2.78 -1.82 14.99
CA ALA A 80 2.00 -1.33 13.86
C ALA A 80 0.50 -1.29 14.21
N THR A 81 -0.02 -2.29 14.94
CA THR A 81 -1.41 -2.34 15.41
C THR A 81 -1.72 -1.16 16.32
N GLN A 82 -0.87 -0.90 17.32
CA GLN A 82 -1.03 0.23 18.24
C GLN A 82 -0.96 1.58 17.52
N ASN A 83 0.00 1.74 16.61
CA ASN A 83 0.14 2.96 15.82
C ASN A 83 -1.10 3.24 14.96
N LEU A 84 -1.64 2.23 14.29
CA LEU A 84 -2.85 2.37 13.48
C LEU A 84 -4.06 2.70 14.35
N PHE A 85 -4.19 2.07 15.50
CA PHE A 85 -5.30 2.35 16.40
C PHE A 85 -5.21 3.75 17.03
N THR A 86 -4.03 4.21 17.39
CA THR A 86 -3.78 5.58 17.85
C THR A 86 -4.19 6.60 16.79
N ARG A 87 -3.83 6.36 15.52
CA ARG A 87 -4.28 7.22 14.40
C ARG A 87 -5.80 7.21 14.22
N LEU A 88 -6.45 6.04 14.33
CA LEU A 88 -7.90 5.93 14.26
C LEU A 88 -8.57 6.76 15.38
N LYS A 89 -8.07 6.66 16.62
CA LYS A 89 -8.57 7.45 17.73
C LYS A 89 -8.42 8.95 17.49
N LEU A 90 -7.24 9.37 17.04
CA LEU A 90 -6.99 10.76 16.70
C LEU A 90 -7.95 11.30 15.65
N MET A 91 -8.20 10.53 14.59
CA MET A 91 -9.19 10.86 13.57
C MET A 91 -10.60 11.00 14.15
N TYR A 92 -11.03 10.03 14.95
CA TYR A 92 -12.33 10.05 15.60
C TYR A 92 -12.48 11.25 16.54
N GLU A 93 -11.49 11.51 17.40
CA GLU A 93 -11.50 12.60 18.36
C GLU A 93 -11.42 13.98 17.69
N SER A 94 -10.85 14.06 16.49
CA SER A 94 -10.81 15.31 15.71
C SER A 94 -12.16 15.74 15.14
N ILE A 95 -13.15 14.83 15.11
CA ILE A 95 -14.50 15.15 14.67
C ILE A 95 -15.18 16.01 15.74
N HIS A 96 -15.70 17.15 15.34
CA HIS A 96 -16.40 18.07 16.25
C HIS A 96 -17.58 17.36 16.94
N ASP A 97 -17.76 17.58 18.24
CA ASP A 97 -18.74 16.90 19.10
C ASP A 97 -20.16 16.90 18.54
N LYS A 98 -20.56 17.99 17.89
CA LYS A 98 -21.89 18.10 17.24
C LYS A 98 -22.14 17.03 16.17
N TYR A 99 -21.10 16.51 15.53
CA TYR A 99 -21.20 15.55 14.42
C TYR A 99 -20.66 14.17 14.79
N ARG A 100 -20.05 14.05 15.97
CA ARG A 100 -19.43 12.82 16.43
C ARG A 100 -20.47 11.87 17.01
N ILE A 101 -20.54 10.66 16.47
CA ILE A 101 -21.33 9.58 17.09
C ILE A 101 -20.59 9.15 18.36
N GLY A 102 -21.27 9.10 19.49
CA GLY A 102 -20.69 8.61 20.74
C GLY A 102 -20.21 7.15 20.66
N PHE A 103 -19.47 6.70 21.62
CA PHE A 103 -19.00 5.32 21.69
C PHE A 103 -19.51 4.61 22.95
N ARG A 104 -19.86 3.31 22.82
CA ARG A 104 -20.20 2.41 23.94
C ARG A 104 -18.96 1.76 24.54
N LYS A 105 -17.92 1.55 23.71
CA LYS A 105 -16.66 0.95 24.11
C LYS A 105 -15.51 1.58 23.34
N ASN A 106 -14.52 2.03 24.05
CA ASN A 106 -13.26 2.54 23.53
C ASN A 106 -12.14 1.95 24.35
N ASN A 107 -11.48 0.92 23.84
CA ASN A 107 -10.33 0.28 24.48
C ASN A 107 -9.09 0.40 23.55
N GLU A 108 -8.05 -0.41 23.81
CA GLU A 108 -6.80 -0.35 23.07
C GLU A 108 -6.85 -0.99 21.66
N MET A 109 -7.93 -1.68 21.32
CA MET A 109 -8.00 -2.47 20.07
C MET A 109 -9.32 -2.30 19.31
N GLU A 110 -10.33 -1.69 19.89
CA GLU A 110 -11.62 -1.52 19.23
C GLU A 110 -12.36 -0.25 19.65
N LEU A 111 -13.05 0.31 18.68
CA LEU A 111 -13.99 1.40 18.84
C LEU A 111 -15.39 0.88 18.49
N LEU A 112 -16.30 0.80 19.47
CA LEU A 112 -17.71 0.46 19.28
C LEU A 112 -18.55 1.72 19.45
N LEU A 113 -19.15 2.18 18.35
CA LEU A 113 -19.98 3.37 18.31
C LEU A 113 -21.39 3.12 18.85
N GLU A 114 -22.11 4.18 19.22
CA GLU A 114 -23.50 4.10 19.71
C GLU A 114 -24.47 3.59 18.65
N ASN A 115 -24.17 3.74 17.35
CA ASN A 115 -24.93 3.17 16.24
C ASN A 115 -24.64 1.67 15.99
N ASN A 116 -23.95 0.99 16.94
CA ASN A 116 -23.49 -0.39 16.89
C ASN A 116 -22.43 -0.70 15.83
N SER A 117 -21.87 0.29 15.14
CA SER A 117 -20.74 0.04 14.23
C SER A 117 -19.47 -0.15 15.03
N ARG A 118 -18.64 -1.11 14.60
CA ARG A 118 -17.42 -1.51 15.30
C ARG A 118 -16.23 -1.44 14.38
N ILE A 119 -15.16 -0.77 14.80
CA ILE A 119 -13.86 -0.78 14.13
C ILE A 119 -12.86 -1.44 15.05
N ALA A 120 -12.22 -2.52 14.58
CA ALA A 120 -11.19 -3.25 15.32
C ALA A 120 -9.88 -3.26 14.54
N VAL A 121 -8.77 -3.08 15.25
CA VAL A 121 -7.42 -3.26 14.70
C VAL A 121 -6.77 -4.44 15.44
N LYS A 122 -6.19 -5.39 14.69
CA LYS A 122 -5.59 -6.60 15.25
C LYS A 122 -4.25 -6.90 14.58
N THR A 123 -3.45 -7.70 15.27
CA THR A 123 -2.15 -8.16 14.76
C THR A 123 -2.31 -9.49 14.04
N ALA A 124 -1.87 -9.58 12.78
CA ALA A 124 -1.99 -10.79 11.97
C ALA A 124 -1.23 -11.98 12.58
N SER A 125 -0.02 -11.76 13.11
CA SER A 125 0.80 -12.82 13.72
C SER A 125 0.18 -13.45 14.97
N LYS A 126 -0.79 -12.78 15.61
CA LYS A 126 -1.54 -13.31 16.77
C LYS A 126 -2.82 -14.06 16.38
N MET A 127 -3.15 -14.11 15.11
CA MET A 127 -4.35 -14.78 14.60
C MET A 127 -4.00 -16.13 13.97
N LYS A 128 -4.82 -17.15 14.24
CA LYS A 128 -4.70 -18.41 13.52
C LYS A 128 -5.30 -18.25 12.12
N ALA A 129 -4.52 -18.52 11.08
CA ALA A 129 -4.91 -18.34 9.68
C ALA A 129 -6.26 -19.02 9.36
N GLU A 130 -6.45 -20.26 9.78
CA GLU A 130 -7.64 -21.06 9.45
C GLU A 130 -8.93 -20.57 10.15
N SER A 131 -8.80 -19.72 11.18
CA SER A 131 -9.94 -19.17 11.93
C SER A 131 -10.05 -17.66 11.84
N ALA A 132 -9.21 -17.02 11.03
CA ALA A 132 -9.27 -15.59 10.82
C ALA A 132 -10.67 -15.18 10.34
N GLY A 133 -11.35 -14.32 11.10
CA GLY A 133 -12.68 -13.82 10.73
C GLY A 133 -13.87 -14.75 10.97
N ARG A 134 -13.70 -16.03 11.34
CA ARG A 134 -14.83 -16.99 11.46
C ARG A 134 -16.00 -16.56 12.33
N SER A 135 -15.78 -15.74 13.33
CA SER A 135 -16.82 -15.25 14.24
C SER A 135 -17.36 -13.87 13.87
N TYR A 136 -17.00 -13.36 12.69
CA TYR A 136 -17.33 -12.01 12.27
C TYR A 136 -18.16 -12.02 10.98
N SER A 137 -19.08 -11.05 10.91
CA SER A 137 -19.71 -10.62 9.66
C SER A 137 -19.12 -9.24 9.34
N LEU A 138 -18.10 -9.22 8.48
CA LEU A 138 -17.29 -8.02 8.23
C LEU A 138 -17.81 -7.25 7.03
N THR A 139 -17.97 -5.94 7.21
CA THR A 139 -18.34 -5.00 6.15
C THR A 139 -17.11 -4.59 5.34
N MET A 140 -16.00 -4.29 6.02
CA MET A 140 -14.75 -3.96 5.35
C MET A 140 -13.57 -4.56 6.09
N ILE A 141 -12.62 -5.06 5.32
CA ILE A 141 -11.35 -5.58 5.81
C ILE A 141 -10.23 -4.79 5.14
N HIS A 142 -9.24 -4.39 5.93
CA HIS A 142 -8.01 -3.82 5.43
C HIS A 142 -6.80 -4.60 5.95
N LEU A 143 -5.95 -5.07 5.04
CA LEU A 143 -4.71 -5.80 5.33
C LEU A 143 -3.53 -4.88 5.02
N SER A 144 -2.95 -4.30 6.07
CA SER A 144 -1.86 -3.33 5.98
C SER A 144 -0.50 -4.03 5.97
N GLU A 145 0.33 -3.72 4.99
CA GLU A 145 1.65 -4.33 4.75
C GLU A 145 1.56 -5.87 4.62
N PHE A 146 0.62 -6.32 3.79
CA PHE A 146 0.26 -7.74 3.64
C PHE A 146 1.42 -8.63 3.17
N ALA A 147 2.32 -8.12 2.33
CA ALA A 147 3.49 -8.87 1.87
C ALA A 147 4.44 -9.31 3.00
N PHE A 148 4.33 -8.71 4.18
CA PHE A 148 5.14 -9.01 5.35
C PHE A 148 4.44 -9.95 6.36
N TYR A 149 3.26 -10.46 6.04
CA TYR A 149 2.61 -11.49 6.85
C TYR A 149 3.27 -12.85 6.61
N ASP A 150 3.10 -13.76 7.56
CA ASP A 150 3.46 -15.17 7.38
C ASP A 150 2.78 -15.75 6.13
N GLU A 151 3.50 -16.51 5.30
CA GLU A 151 2.99 -17.05 4.03
C GLU A 151 1.71 -17.87 4.20
N LYS A 152 1.64 -18.69 5.25
CA LYS A 152 0.44 -19.46 5.56
C LYS A 152 -0.75 -18.56 5.87
N PHE A 153 -0.49 -17.38 6.49
CA PHE A 153 -1.55 -16.42 6.73
C PHE A 153 -1.92 -15.67 5.46
N GLN A 154 -0.95 -15.36 4.60
CA GLN A 154 -1.25 -14.72 3.32
C GLN A 154 -2.23 -15.55 2.50
N GLU A 155 -2.07 -16.87 2.42
CA GLU A 155 -2.94 -17.76 1.65
C GLU A 155 -4.23 -18.13 2.41
N LYS A 156 -4.09 -18.85 3.54
CA LYS A 156 -5.25 -19.41 4.27
C LYS A 156 -6.00 -18.38 5.08
N GLY A 157 -5.28 -17.40 5.65
CA GLY A 157 -5.88 -16.32 6.40
C GLY A 157 -6.70 -15.38 5.51
N LEU A 158 -6.21 -15.07 4.31
CA LEU A 158 -6.94 -14.28 3.33
C LEU A 158 -8.25 -14.96 2.93
N LEU A 159 -8.20 -16.26 2.59
CA LEU A 159 -9.40 -17.04 2.25
C LEU A 159 -10.43 -17.04 3.40
N ALA A 160 -9.98 -17.21 4.63
CA ALA A 160 -10.86 -17.19 5.80
C ALA A 160 -11.51 -15.82 6.03
N LEU A 161 -10.77 -14.74 5.81
CA LEU A 161 -11.26 -13.36 5.90
C LEU A 161 -12.25 -13.01 4.78
N GLU A 162 -11.99 -13.45 3.55
CA GLU A 162 -12.93 -13.28 2.44
C GLU A 162 -14.28 -13.96 2.71
N ASN A 163 -14.26 -15.13 3.34
CA ASN A 163 -15.48 -15.83 3.73
C ASN A 163 -16.23 -15.13 4.86
N ALA A 164 -15.57 -14.30 5.66
CA ALA A 164 -16.16 -13.49 6.71
C ALA A 164 -16.83 -12.20 6.21
N LEU A 165 -16.59 -11.82 4.95
CA LEU A 165 -17.26 -10.66 4.35
C LEU A 165 -18.76 -10.88 4.18
N ILE A 166 -19.55 -9.85 4.51
CA ILE A 166 -20.99 -9.83 4.26
C ILE A 166 -21.28 -9.95 2.75
N LYS A 167 -22.46 -10.49 2.42
CA LYS A 167 -22.85 -10.80 1.04
C LYS A 167 -23.69 -9.67 0.41
N ASN A 168 -23.22 -8.43 0.50
CA ASN A 168 -23.89 -7.27 -0.10
C ASN A 168 -22.90 -6.31 -0.76
N GLU A 169 -23.40 -5.25 -1.34
CA GLU A 169 -22.63 -4.22 -2.07
C GLU A 169 -21.66 -3.40 -1.20
N ASN A 170 -21.91 -3.35 0.13
CA ASN A 170 -21.07 -2.60 1.07
C ASN A 170 -19.80 -3.37 1.45
N ALA A 171 -19.72 -4.67 1.12
CA ALA A 171 -18.56 -5.48 1.47
C ALA A 171 -17.32 -5.12 0.67
N ARG A 172 -16.20 -4.89 1.36
CA ARG A 172 -14.91 -4.56 0.74
C ARG A 172 -13.76 -5.26 1.44
N ILE A 173 -12.76 -5.65 0.65
CA ILE A 173 -11.45 -6.03 1.15
C ILE A 173 -10.37 -5.23 0.42
N ILE A 174 -9.51 -4.58 1.17
CA ILE A 174 -8.40 -3.79 0.67
C ILE A 174 -7.11 -4.41 1.21
N ILE A 175 -6.29 -4.89 0.30
CA ILE A 175 -4.94 -5.38 0.59
C ILE A 175 -3.98 -4.31 0.13
N GLU A 176 -3.05 -3.86 0.99
CA GLU A 176 -2.02 -2.91 0.59
C GLU A 176 -0.66 -3.29 1.15
N SER A 177 0.38 -3.12 0.33
CA SER A 177 1.76 -3.38 0.75
C SER A 177 2.79 -2.69 -0.16
N THR A 178 4.00 -2.49 0.37
CA THR A 178 5.21 -2.53 -0.45
C THR A 178 5.53 -3.98 -0.79
N ALA A 179 6.43 -4.21 -1.74
CA ALA A 179 6.82 -5.57 -2.12
C ALA A 179 7.72 -6.21 -1.05
N ASN A 180 7.70 -7.54 -0.97
CA ASN A 180 8.58 -8.32 -0.12
C ASN A 180 8.91 -9.66 -0.80
N GLY A 181 9.74 -9.63 -1.84
CA GLY A 181 10.12 -10.80 -2.62
C GLY A 181 8.96 -11.43 -3.39
N LEU A 182 9.20 -12.65 -3.93
CA LEU A 182 8.24 -13.40 -4.74
C LEU A 182 7.33 -14.30 -3.86
N ASN A 183 6.60 -13.70 -2.92
CA ASN A 183 5.68 -14.38 -2.01
C ASN A 183 4.24 -14.44 -2.58
N TYR A 184 3.27 -14.89 -1.79
CA TYR A 184 1.87 -14.99 -2.20
C TYR A 184 1.31 -13.64 -2.68
N PHE A 185 1.68 -12.51 -2.06
CA PHE A 185 1.25 -11.18 -2.48
C PHE A 185 1.71 -10.85 -3.92
N TYR A 186 2.93 -11.26 -4.31
CA TYR A 186 3.41 -11.12 -5.68
C TYR A 186 2.48 -11.83 -6.67
N TYR A 187 2.15 -13.10 -6.42
CA TYR A 187 1.29 -13.88 -7.31
C TYR A 187 -0.12 -13.28 -7.38
N LEU A 188 -0.69 -12.90 -6.23
CA LEU A 188 -1.99 -12.24 -6.16
C LEU A 188 -2.01 -10.94 -6.98
N PHE A 189 -0.99 -10.10 -6.84
CA PHE A 189 -0.89 -8.83 -7.56
C PHE A 189 -0.68 -9.05 -9.06
N LYS A 190 0.20 -9.98 -9.45
CA LYS A 190 0.45 -10.37 -10.84
C LYS A 190 -0.81 -10.85 -11.52
N ASP A 191 -1.56 -11.74 -10.88
CA ASP A 191 -2.82 -12.25 -11.42
C ASP A 191 -3.89 -11.16 -11.51
N ALA A 192 -3.95 -10.26 -10.54
CA ALA A 192 -4.85 -9.11 -10.56
C ALA A 192 -4.55 -8.15 -11.72
N ILE A 193 -3.27 -7.84 -12.00
CA ILE A 193 -2.85 -7.02 -13.16
C ILE A 193 -3.20 -7.70 -14.47
N ALA A 194 -3.06 -9.04 -14.54
CA ALA A 194 -3.37 -9.82 -15.73
C ALA A 194 -4.89 -10.04 -15.96
N GLY A 195 -5.75 -9.61 -15.02
CA GLY A 195 -7.20 -9.85 -15.08
C GLY A 195 -7.61 -11.29 -14.74
N ASN A 196 -6.71 -12.09 -14.18
CA ASN A 196 -6.94 -13.49 -13.80
C ASN A 196 -7.41 -13.65 -12.34
N SER A 197 -7.69 -12.56 -11.66
CA SER A 197 -8.14 -12.53 -10.27
C SER A 197 -9.42 -11.72 -10.12
N LYS A 198 -10.20 -12.01 -9.06
CA LYS A 198 -11.31 -11.14 -8.64
C LYS A 198 -10.83 -9.82 -8.04
N TYR A 199 -9.55 -9.70 -7.71
CA TYR A 199 -8.95 -8.48 -7.20
C TYR A 199 -8.67 -7.49 -8.32
N LYS A 200 -9.05 -6.23 -8.11
CA LYS A 200 -8.62 -5.11 -8.93
C LYS A 200 -7.26 -4.63 -8.43
N ALA A 201 -6.27 -4.61 -9.32
CA ALA A 201 -4.92 -4.17 -9.00
C ALA A 201 -4.79 -2.65 -9.10
N PHE A 202 -4.05 -2.07 -8.16
CA PHE A 202 -3.66 -0.67 -8.15
C PHE A 202 -2.16 -0.59 -7.90
N PHE A 203 -1.47 0.22 -8.69
CA PHE A 203 -0.04 0.45 -8.52
C PHE A 203 0.23 1.95 -8.37
N TYR A 204 0.85 2.34 -7.26
CA TYR A 204 1.19 3.72 -6.97
C TYR A 204 2.68 3.85 -6.67
N ASN A 205 3.41 4.43 -7.61
CA ASN A 205 4.86 4.58 -7.55
C ASN A 205 5.29 5.85 -6.80
N TRP A 206 6.61 6.01 -6.61
CA TRP A 206 7.18 7.19 -5.96
C TRP A 206 7.26 8.43 -6.86
N LEU A 207 6.92 8.34 -8.13
CA LEU A 207 6.96 9.44 -9.08
C LEU A 207 5.70 10.32 -8.99
N GLY A 208 4.63 9.82 -8.37
CA GLY A 208 3.34 10.47 -8.28
C GLY A 208 3.31 11.75 -7.41
N GLU A 209 2.24 12.50 -7.50
CA GLU A 209 2.07 13.78 -6.80
C GLU A 209 1.98 13.63 -5.28
N GLY A 210 1.38 12.52 -4.79
CA GLY A 210 1.32 12.20 -3.37
C GLY A 210 2.70 11.98 -2.78
N ALA A 211 3.56 11.24 -3.50
CA ALA A 211 4.96 11.06 -3.11
C ALA A 211 5.74 12.39 -3.15
N LYS A 212 5.53 13.21 -4.20
CA LYS A 212 6.15 14.54 -4.29
C LYS A 212 5.80 15.43 -3.09
N LYS A 213 4.56 15.40 -2.65
CA LYS A 213 4.11 16.14 -1.47
C LYS A 213 4.71 15.56 -0.18
N GLN A 214 4.69 14.23 -0.05
CA GLN A 214 5.18 13.50 1.14
C GLN A 214 6.67 13.75 1.38
N PHE A 215 7.49 13.65 0.33
CA PHE A 215 8.95 13.75 0.44
C PHE A 215 9.49 15.16 0.19
N LYS A 216 8.63 16.20 0.16
CA LYS A 216 9.02 17.56 -0.15
C LYS A 216 10.22 18.04 0.70
N TYR A 217 10.21 17.78 2.00
CA TYR A 217 11.31 18.16 2.88
C TYR A 217 12.61 17.43 2.55
N GLU A 218 12.54 16.13 2.30
CA GLU A 218 13.72 15.35 1.91
C GLU A 218 14.27 15.76 0.54
N TYR A 219 13.40 16.24 -0.37
CA TYR A 219 13.83 16.79 -1.65
C TYR A 219 14.68 18.07 -1.46
N GLU A 220 14.33 18.93 -0.51
CA GLU A 220 15.16 20.09 -0.19
C GLU A 220 16.49 19.68 0.46
N LEU A 221 16.50 18.66 1.33
CA LEU A 221 17.75 18.11 1.86
C LEU A 221 18.63 17.53 0.74
N ALA A 222 18.05 16.79 -0.18
CA ALA A 222 18.76 16.19 -1.32
C ALA A 222 19.33 17.26 -2.26
N LYS A 223 18.61 18.33 -2.53
CA LYS A 223 19.13 19.49 -3.28
C LYS A 223 20.32 20.14 -2.59
N ASN A 224 20.24 20.34 -1.27
CA ASN A 224 21.33 20.92 -0.50
C ASN A 224 22.56 20.03 -0.43
N TRP A 225 22.37 18.71 -0.38
CA TRP A 225 23.43 17.74 -0.46
C TRP A 225 24.07 17.68 -1.85
N TYR A 226 23.27 17.75 -2.92
CA TYR A 226 23.71 17.64 -4.30
C TYR A 226 24.63 18.80 -4.66
N LYS A 227 25.82 18.48 -5.21
CA LYS A 227 26.86 19.49 -5.53
C LYS A 227 27.15 20.43 -4.34
N LYS A 228 27.41 19.85 -3.15
CA LYS A 228 27.76 20.60 -1.94
C LYS A 228 28.91 21.57 -2.22
N GLY A 229 28.75 22.83 -1.84
CA GLY A 229 29.71 23.89 -2.14
C GLY A 229 29.51 24.63 -3.46
N SER A 230 28.63 24.16 -4.36
CA SER A 230 28.26 24.89 -5.59
C SER A 230 27.01 25.73 -5.35
N LEU A 231 26.93 26.90 -5.99
CA LEU A 231 25.72 27.72 -6.05
C LEU A 231 24.65 27.11 -6.96
N ILE A 232 25.08 26.29 -7.94
CA ILE A 232 24.17 25.63 -8.89
C ILE A 232 23.78 24.25 -8.34
N LYS A 233 22.56 24.13 -7.85
CA LYS A 233 21.94 22.91 -7.32
C LYS A 233 21.02 22.24 -8.36
N HIS A 234 21.56 21.97 -9.56
CA HIS A 234 20.76 21.43 -10.66
C HIS A 234 21.44 20.15 -11.24
N LEU A 235 20.61 19.15 -11.56
CA LEU A 235 21.03 17.96 -12.29
C LEU A 235 20.85 18.23 -13.80
N TYR A 236 21.94 18.21 -14.55
CA TYR A 236 21.89 18.39 -16.01
C TYR A 236 21.64 17.05 -16.71
N ASP A 237 21.18 17.10 -17.96
CA ASP A 237 20.78 15.91 -18.72
C ASP A 237 21.96 14.99 -19.02
N ASP A 238 23.16 15.54 -19.26
CA ASP A 238 24.41 14.85 -19.49
C ASP A 238 24.99 14.20 -18.23
N GLU A 239 24.56 14.63 -17.04
CA GLU A 239 24.94 14.04 -15.75
C GLU A 239 24.08 12.83 -15.36
N MET A 240 22.97 12.55 -16.07
CA MET A 240 22.11 11.42 -15.82
C MET A 240 22.69 10.11 -16.37
N ASN A 241 22.74 9.09 -15.52
CA ASN A 241 23.05 7.73 -15.96
C ASN A 241 21.85 7.10 -16.70
N ASP A 242 22.04 5.92 -17.29
CA ASP A 242 21.00 5.26 -18.09
C ASP A 242 19.73 4.91 -17.29
N THR A 243 19.86 4.53 -16.02
CA THR A 243 18.73 4.29 -15.12
C THR A 243 17.96 5.59 -14.90
N GLU A 244 18.64 6.69 -14.64
CA GLU A 244 18.01 7.99 -14.41
C GLU A 244 17.33 8.55 -15.67
N LYS A 245 17.90 8.34 -16.85
CA LYS A 245 17.27 8.67 -18.13
C LYS A 245 15.96 7.90 -18.31
N LYS A 246 15.95 6.59 -17.97
CA LYS A 246 14.71 5.78 -17.99
C LYS A 246 13.68 6.30 -17.00
N LEU A 247 14.09 6.60 -15.76
CA LEU A 247 13.19 7.15 -14.74
C LEU A 247 12.65 8.53 -15.15
N TYR A 248 13.48 9.38 -15.77
CA TYR A 248 13.07 10.67 -16.29
C TYR A 248 12.03 10.52 -17.40
N ALA A 249 12.21 9.56 -18.30
CA ALA A 249 11.23 9.23 -19.33
C ALA A 249 9.91 8.69 -18.76
N LEU A 250 9.93 8.05 -17.58
CA LEU A 250 8.73 7.63 -16.83
C LEU A 250 8.07 8.76 -16.04
N GLY A 251 8.60 9.98 -16.07
CA GLY A 251 8.03 11.16 -15.42
C GLY A 251 8.71 11.59 -14.11
N ALA A 252 9.87 11.02 -13.76
CA ALA A 252 10.65 11.52 -12.65
C ALA A 252 11.10 12.96 -12.90
N THR A 253 11.00 13.81 -11.90
CA THR A 253 11.61 15.14 -11.95
C THR A 253 13.11 15.06 -11.61
N LYS A 254 13.89 16.03 -12.05
CA LYS A 254 15.32 16.13 -11.70
C LYS A 254 15.55 16.18 -10.18
N VAL A 255 14.63 16.77 -9.45
CA VAL A 255 14.67 16.82 -7.98
C VAL A 255 14.46 15.42 -7.37
N GLN A 256 13.55 14.64 -7.92
CA GLN A 256 13.35 13.24 -7.50
C GLN A 256 14.59 12.38 -7.83
N LEU A 257 15.25 12.61 -8.95
CA LEU A 257 16.50 11.92 -9.28
C LEU A 257 17.64 12.29 -8.32
N MET A 258 17.77 13.57 -7.94
CA MET A 258 18.72 13.98 -6.91
C MET A 258 18.41 13.33 -5.55
N TRP A 259 17.13 13.26 -5.18
CA TRP A 259 16.69 12.57 -3.96
C TRP A 259 16.99 11.06 -4.01
N ARG A 260 16.78 10.41 -5.15
CA ARG A 260 17.16 9.01 -5.31
C ARG A 260 18.67 8.82 -5.10
N ARG A 261 19.55 9.65 -5.69
CA ARG A 261 21.00 9.62 -5.45
C ARG A 261 21.33 9.81 -3.97
N TRP A 262 20.61 10.69 -3.29
CA TRP A 262 20.78 10.94 -1.87
C TRP A 262 20.39 9.72 -1.03
N LYS A 263 19.26 9.09 -1.31
CA LYS A 263 18.83 7.84 -0.64
C LYS A 263 19.82 6.69 -0.85
N LEU A 264 20.37 6.55 -2.04
CA LEU A 264 21.32 5.49 -2.39
C LEU A 264 22.71 5.64 -1.71
N GLN A 265 22.92 6.67 -0.87
CA GLN A 265 24.08 6.72 0.02
C GLN A 265 23.97 5.69 1.15
N ASP A 266 22.76 5.40 1.60
CA ASP A 266 22.50 4.63 2.82
C ASP A 266 21.78 3.30 2.55
N ILE A 267 21.15 3.13 1.37
CA ILE A 267 20.45 1.91 0.98
C ILE A 267 20.91 1.41 -0.39
N SER A 268 20.78 0.09 -0.61
CA SER A 268 21.09 -0.48 -1.92
C SER A 268 20.08 -0.11 -2.99
N GLU A 269 20.45 -0.26 -4.26
CA GLU A 269 19.54 -0.06 -5.41
C GLU A 269 18.31 -0.96 -5.32
N GLU A 270 18.49 -2.20 -4.87
CA GLU A 270 17.42 -3.19 -4.71
C GLU A 270 16.46 -2.78 -3.59
N GLN A 271 16.99 -2.37 -2.43
CA GLN A 271 16.18 -1.86 -1.33
C GLN A 271 15.39 -0.61 -1.77
N PHE A 272 16.02 0.27 -2.56
CA PHE A 272 15.32 1.42 -3.11
C PHE A 272 14.15 1.01 -4.00
N ARG A 273 14.35 0.05 -4.92
CA ARG A 273 13.29 -0.43 -5.82
C ARG A 273 12.14 -1.11 -5.06
N GLN A 274 12.45 -1.85 -4.02
CA GLN A 274 11.45 -2.49 -3.16
C GLN A 274 10.56 -1.45 -2.46
N GLU A 275 11.16 -0.43 -1.87
CA GLU A 275 10.46 0.58 -1.07
C GLU A 275 9.87 1.70 -1.93
N TYR A 276 10.54 2.04 -3.03
CA TYR A 276 10.21 3.14 -3.94
C TYR A 276 10.25 2.67 -5.41
N PRO A 277 9.37 1.76 -5.80
CA PRO A 277 9.34 1.26 -7.18
C PRO A 277 8.82 2.32 -8.15
N ALA A 278 9.42 2.38 -9.36
CA ALA A 278 8.90 3.16 -10.49
C ALA A 278 7.96 2.30 -11.36
N THR A 279 8.19 0.97 -11.41
CA THR A 279 7.32 0.00 -12.07
C THR A 279 6.98 -1.14 -11.12
N TRP A 280 5.84 -1.80 -11.30
CA TRP A 280 5.43 -2.87 -10.41
C TRP A 280 6.36 -4.09 -10.49
N GLN A 281 6.95 -4.33 -11.66
CA GLN A 281 7.87 -5.46 -11.87
C GLN A 281 9.14 -5.31 -11.01
N GLU A 282 9.74 -4.10 -11.01
CA GLU A 282 10.97 -3.90 -10.26
C GLU A 282 10.78 -3.96 -8.75
N ALA A 283 9.56 -3.71 -8.26
CA ALA A 283 9.25 -3.77 -6.84
C ALA A 283 9.54 -5.14 -6.22
N PHE A 284 9.28 -6.22 -6.97
CA PHE A 284 9.41 -7.59 -6.50
C PHE A 284 10.80 -8.21 -6.78
N VAL A 285 11.66 -7.50 -7.50
CA VAL A 285 13.05 -7.89 -7.72
C VAL A 285 13.87 -7.53 -6.49
N SER A 286 13.75 -8.31 -5.44
CA SER A 286 14.48 -8.07 -4.19
C SER A 286 15.44 -9.18 -3.82
N THR A 287 16.30 -8.78 -3.15
CA THR A 287 17.52 -8.99 -2.49
C THR A 287 17.54 -9.92 -1.33
N GLN A 288 16.98 -10.97 -1.15
CA GLN A 288 17.39 -11.78 -0.02
C GLN A 288 18.00 -13.10 -0.47
N GLU A 289 19.33 -13.22 -0.26
CA GLU A 289 20.12 -14.46 -0.19
C GLU A 289 19.82 -15.52 -1.27
N SER A 290 19.47 -15.08 -2.47
CA SER A 290 19.34 -15.99 -3.58
C SER A 290 20.75 -16.30 -4.12
N VAL A 291 21.12 -17.58 -4.15
CA VAL A 291 22.30 -18.07 -4.87
C VAL A 291 22.28 -17.65 -6.35
N PHE A 292 21.12 -17.26 -6.84
CA PHE A 292 20.90 -16.82 -8.21
C PHE A 292 20.56 -15.33 -8.25
N ASN A 293 21.07 -14.63 -9.26
CA ASN A 293 20.75 -13.23 -9.55
C ASN A 293 19.25 -13.10 -9.89
N GLN A 294 18.43 -12.63 -8.96
CA GLN A 294 16.98 -12.52 -9.10
C GLN A 294 16.57 -11.63 -10.27
N LYS A 295 17.37 -10.62 -10.60
CA LYS A 295 17.11 -9.78 -11.77
C LYS A 295 17.18 -10.62 -13.05
N GLN A 296 18.20 -11.48 -13.20
CA GLN A 296 18.31 -12.37 -14.35
C GLN A 296 17.15 -13.37 -14.40
N ILE A 297 16.70 -13.88 -13.24
CA ILE A 297 15.54 -14.76 -13.16
C ILE A 297 14.26 -14.01 -13.58
N SER A 298 14.03 -12.82 -13.06
CA SER A 298 12.85 -12.01 -13.39
C SER A 298 12.83 -11.63 -14.87
N ASP A 299 13.96 -11.12 -15.40
CA ASP A 299 14.11 -10.80 -16.82
C ASP A 299 13.86 -12.04 -17.68
N ARG A 300 14.34 -13.21 -17.23
CA ARG A 300 14.15 -14.48 -17.94
C ARG A 300 12.70 -14.96 -17.87
N LEU A 301 12.04 -14.85 -16.72
CA LEU A 301 10.63 -15.20 -16.56
C LEU A 301 9.71 -14.33 -17.42
N LEU A 302 10.03 -13.05 -17.60
CA LEU A 302 9.31 -12.16 -18.51
C LEU A 302 9.56 -12.49 -19.97
N TYR A 303 10.78 -12.90 -20.31
CA TYR A 303 11.18 -13.25 -21.69
C TYR A 303 10.61 -14.60 -22.15
N ILE A 304 10.54 -15.60 -21.28
CA ILE A 304 10.10 -16.96 -21.64
C ILE A 304 8.74 -17.01 -22.36
N PRO A 305 7.67 -16.33 -21.87
CA PRO A 305 6.38 -16.35 -22.55
C PRO A 305 6.41 -15.73 -23.94
N GLU A 306 7.21 -14.69 -24.14
CA GLU A 306 7.37 -14.05 -25.46
C GLU A 306 8.20 -14.91 -26.40
N ALA A 307 9.29 -15.48 -25.91
CA ALA A 307 10.15 -16.37 -26.67
C ALA A 307 9.43 -17.69 -27.06
N LEU A 308 8.58 -18.23 -26.18
CA LEU A 308 7.73 -19.39 -26.50
C LEU A 308 6.70 -19.05 -27.58
N LYS A 309 6.08 -17.87 -27.53
CA LYS A 309 5.16 -17.38 -28.58
C LYS A 309 5.87 -17.18 -29.92
N ALA A 310 7.11 -16.71 -29.89
CA ALA A 310 7.93 -16.52 -31.08
C ALA A 310 8.61 -17.80 -31.61
N ASN A 311 8.43 -18.95 -30.93
CA ASN A 311 9.13 -20.21 -31.23
C ASN A 311 10.67 -20.10 -31.14
N GLU A 312 11.19 -19.17 -30.38
CA GLU A 312 12.64 -18.95 -30.22
C GLU A 312 13.28 -19.95 -29.26
N ILE A 313 12.49 -20.53 -28.33
CA ILE A 313 12.94 -21.57 -27.39
C ILE A 313 12.26 -22.87 -27.78
N LYS A 314 13.01 -23.79 -28.37
CA LYS A 314 12.49 -25.08 -28.83
C LYS A 314 12.58 -26.18 -27.79
N ASP A 315 13.56 -26.10 -26.90
CA ASP A 315 13.79 -27.11 -25.85
C ASP A 315 14.04 -26.40 -24.52
N LEU A 316 13.01 -26.36 -23.66
CA LEU A 316 13.18 -26.01 -22.26
C LEU A 316 13.64 -27.26 -21.49
N PRO A 317 14.61 -27.19 -20.57
CA PRO A 317 14.85 -28.25 -19.63
C PRO A 317 13.57 -28.66 -18.92
N ASP A 318 13.32 -29.96 -18.73
CA ASP A 318 12.09 -30.50 -18.10
C ASP A 318 11.68 -29.82 -16.81
N ILE A 319 12.65 -29.32 -16.06
CA ILE A 319 12.45 -28.55 -14.81
C ILE A 319 11.76 -27.18 -15.02
N LEU A 320 11.68 -26.69 -16.24
CA LEU A 320 11.07 -25.38 -16.58
C LEU A 320 9.71 -25.50 -17.29
N TYR A 321 9.22 -26.73 -17.52
CA TYR A 321 7.84 -26.92 -17.96
C TYR A 321 6.91 -26.68 -16.77
N PRO A 322 5.92 -25.76 -16.89
CA PRO A 322 4.90 -25.64 -15.85
C PRO A 322 4.05 -26.92 -15.81
N TYR A 323 3.89 -27.47 -14.62
CA TYR A 323 2.94 -28.56 -14.34
C TYR A 323 1.51 -28.03 -14.43
#